data_c70d79f30ecab433a020a5f256812066
#
_entry.id   c70d79f30ecab433a020a5f256812066
#
_cell.length_a   1.000
_cell.length_b   1.000
_cell.length_c   1.000
_cell.angle_alpha   90.00
_cell.angle_beta   90.00
_cell.angle_gamma   90.00
#
_symmetry.space_group_name_H-M   'P 1'
#
loop_
_entity.id
_entity.type
_entity.pdbx_description
1 polymer ?
#
loop_
_entity_poly.entity_id
_entity_poly.type
_entity_poly.pdbx_seq_one_letter_code
_entity_poly.pdbx_strand_id
1 'polypeptide(L)'
;LTSRLIDRPIRPMFPETFKNEVQIFSTVMSSDKTQNPDIAAMIGASAALTISGVPFDGPMGAARVGFIDGEYVLNPSFEELDNSYLDMVVAGTDEAVLMVESEAKELNEDLMLGAVLFGHQEMKAVINACNELKNKAGKEEWVIEEDENVTNYYSDVESKYKDEITEAFTISNKSDRNEALATIKAKIVEDYSDLDEFELGRVLSSF
;
A
#
# COMPACT_ATOMS: atom_id res chain seq x y z
N LEU A 1 7.05 -14.44 4.07
CA LEU A 1 6.87 -13.65 2.85
C LEU A 1 5.39 -13.34 2.61
N THR A 2 4.49 -14.32 2.53
CA THR A 2 3.06 -14.15 2.22
C THR A 2 2.36 -13.09 3.07
N SER A 3 2.58 -13.05 4.40
CA SER A 3 1.96 -12.03 5.25
C SER A 3 2.39 -10.62 4.87
N ARG A 4 3.63 -10.43 4.43
CA ARG A 4 4.13 -9.14 3.93
C ARG A 4 3.53 -8.76 2.58
N LEU A 5 3.31 -9.74 1.70
CA LEU A 5 2.66 -9.49 0.40
C LEU A 5 1.22 -9.01 0.59
N ILE A 6 0.52 -9.50 1.63
CA ILE A 6 -0.83 -9.05 1.98
C ILE A 6 -0.79 -7.68 2.68
N ASP A 7 0.05 -7.52 3.71
CA ASP A 7 0.07 -6.33 4.57
C ASP A 7 0.54 -5.06 3.85
N ARG A 8 1.63 -5.15 3.06
CA ARG A 8 2.28 -3.98 2.45
C ARG A 8 1.35 -3.17 1.52
N PRO A 9 0.58 -3.79 0.61
CA PRO A 9 -0.33 -3.04 -0.25
C PRO A 9 -1.65 -2.66 0.43
N ILE A 10 -2.08 -3.39 1.45
CA ILE A 10 -3.36 -3.15 2.14
C ILE A 10 -3.24 -2.03 3.18
N ARG A 11 -2.16 -1.98 3.93
CA ARG A 11 -1.98 -1.03 5.04
C ARG A 11 -2.19 0.44 4.64
N PRO A 12 -1.62 0.95 3.53
CA PRO A 12 -1.79 2.34 3.12
C PRO A 12 -3.19 2.66 2.59
N MET A 13 -4.06 1.67 2.40
CA MET A 13 -5.42 1.84 1.89
C MET A 13 -6.46 2.09 2.98
N PHE A 14 -6.03 2.23 4.23
CA PHE A 14 -6.90 2.69 5.32
C PHE A 14 -6.64 4.18 5.56
N PRO A 15 -7.69 4.99 5.78
CA PRO A 15 -7.52 6.39 6.12
C PRO A 15 -6.80 6.54 7.47
N GLU A 16 -6.00 7.59 7.61
CA GLU A 16 -5.23 7.85 8.84
C GLU A 16 -6.11 8.04 10.08
N THR A 17 -7.35 8.45 9.88
CA THR A 17 -8.36 8.61 10.94
C THR A 17 -8.89 7.28 11.47
N PHE A 18 -8.71 6.18 10.73
CA PHE A 18 -9.13 4.85 11.17
C PHE A 18 -8.10 4.24 12.12
N LYS A 19 -8.41 4.21 13.40
CA LYS A 19 -7.50 3.77 14.48
C LYS A 19 -7.79 2.35 15.00
N ASN A 20 -8.80 1.67 14.47
CA ASN A 20 -9.15 0.32 14.88
C ASN A 20 -8.09 -0.69 14.39
N GLU A 21 -7.84 -1.70 15.20
CA GLU A 21 -6.98 -2.82 14.80
C GLU A 21 -7.67 -3.65 13.71
N VAL A 22 -6.92 -3.99 12.66
CA VAL A 22 -7.37 -4.87 11.59
C VAL A 22 -6.50 -6.13 11.58
N GLN A 23 -7.15 -7.29 11.71
CA GLN A 23 -6.51 -8.59 11.61
C GLN A 23 -7.06 -9.36 10.42
N ILE A 24 -6.15 -9.89 9.60
CA ILE A 24 -6.49 -10.67 8.40
C ILE A 24 -5.94 -12.08 8.56
N PHE A 25 -6.83 -13.06 8.49
CA PHE A 25 -6.49 -14.48 8.55
C PHE A 25 -6.82 -15.13 7.22
N SER A 26 -5.79 -15.56 6.50
CA SER A 26 -5.94 -16.28 5.24
C SER A 26 -5.65 -17.75 5.46
N THR A 27 -6.67 -18.62 5.21
CA THR A 27 -6.55 -20.07 5.39
C THR A 27 -6.68 -20.76 4.03
N VAL A 28 -5.66 -21.51 3.64
CA VAL A 28 -5.71 -22.35 2.43
C VAL A 28 -6.57 -23.58 2.72
N MET A 29 -7.74 -23.62 2.12
CA MET A 29 -8.70 -24.73 2.30
C MET A 29 -8.44 -25.90 1.35
N SER A 30 -7.91 -25.62 0.15
CA SER A 30 -7.57 -26.63 -0.85
C SER A 30 -6.45 -26.11 -1.74
N SER A 31 -5.56 -27.00 -2.16
CA SER A 31 -4.47 -26.70 -3.10
C SER A 31 -4.11 -27.96 -3.87
N ASP A 32 -3.90 -27.82 -5.17
CA ASP A 32 -3.37 -28.87 -6.04
C ASP A 32 -1.84 -28.95 -6.04
N LYS A 33 -1.19 -28.01 -5.32
CA LYS A 33 0.27 -27.86 -5.20
C LYS A 33 0.99 -27.51 -6.51
N THR A 34 0.28 -27.06 -7.53
CA THR A 34 0.88 -26.61 -8.79
C THR A 34 1.21 -25.11 -8.76
N GLN A 35 0.45 -24.33 -8.01
CA GLN A 35 0.60 -22.88 -7.91
C GLN A 35 0.76 -22.41 -6.47
N ASN A 36 1.43 -21.26 -6.31
CA ASN A 36 1.57 -20.61 -5.01
C ASN A 36 0.23 -19.99 -4.57
N PRO A 37 -0.27 -20.29 -3.37
CA PRO A 37 -1.56 -19.79 -2.89
C PRO A 37 -1.55 -18.32 -2.48
N ASP A 38 -0.41 -17.63 -2.51
CA ASP A 38 -0.27 -16.26 -2.00
C ASP A 38 -1.11 -15.24 -2.79
N ILE A 39 -1.18 -15.35 -4.12
CA ILE A 39 -2.03 -14.47 -4.94
C ILE A 39 -3.51 -14.67 -4.59
N ALA A 40 -3.95 -15.91 -4.45
CA ALA A 40 -5.32 -16.20 -4.01
C ALA A 40 -5.60 -15.65 -2.60
N ALA A 41 -4.62 -15.73 -1.69
CA ALA A 41 -4.73 -15.15 -0.35
C ALA A 41 -4.84 -13.62 -0.37
N MET A 42 -4.05 -12.94 -1.21
CA MET A 42 -4.10 -11.49 -1.41
C MET A 42 -5.46 -11.04 -1.94
N ILE A 43 -5.97 -11.74 -2.97
CA ILE A 43 -7.28 -11.47 -3.56
C ILE A 43 -8.41 -11.72 -2.54
N GLY A 44 -8.33 -12.83 -1.80
CA GLY A 44 -9.30 -13.15 -0.76
C GLY A 44 -9.33 -12.13 0.37
N ALA A 45 -8.17 -11.63 0.81
CA ALA A 45 -8.06 -10.55 1.79
C ALA A 45 -8.70 -9.26 1.27
N SER A 46 -8.39 -8.86 0.03
CA SER A 46 -8.97 -7.69 -0.61
C SER A 46 -10.51 -7.80 -0.72
N ALA A 47 -11.01 -8.92 -1.21
CA ALA A 47 -12.45 -9.17 -1.32
C ALA A 47 -13.15 -9.10 0.04
N ALA A 48 -12.57 -9.72 1.07
CA ALA A 48 -13.13 -9.70 2.43
C ALA A 48 -13.21 -8.28 3.00
N LEU A 49 -12.16 -7.49 2.84
CA LEU A 49 -12.14 -6.09 3.26
C LEU A 49 -13.17 -5.25 2.50
N THR A 50 -13.23 -5.42 1.18
CA THR A 50 -14.14 -4.68 0.30
C THR A 50 -15.61 -4.89 0.66
N ILE A 51 -16.00 -6.08 1.12
CA ILE A 51 -17.39 -6.37 1.51
C ILE A 51 -17.67 -6.15 3.00
N SER A 52 -16.65 -5.89 3.82
CA SER A 52 -16.80 -5.84 5.29
C SER A 52 -17.46 -4.58 5.81
N GLY A 53 -17.46 -3.50 5.02
CA GLY A 53 -17.91 -2.17 5.41
C GLY A 53 -16.86 -1.34 6.16
N VAL A 54 -15.67 -1.90 6.47
CA VAL A 54 -14.58 -1.10 7.03
C VAL A 54 -14.10 -0.05 6.00
N PRO A 55 -13.54 1.08 6.45
CA PRO A 55 -13.09 2.14 5.56
C PRO A 55 -11.80 1.74 4.84
N PHE A 56 -11.95 0.97 3.81
CA PHE A 56 -10.89 0.42 2.97
C PHE A 56 -10.99 1.01 1.57
N ASP A 57 -9.98 1.77 1.16
CA ASP A 57 -9.91 2.44 -0.15
C ASP A 57 -9.49 1.48 -1.27
N GLY A 58 -10.24 0.35 -1.33
CA GLY A 58 -10.07 -0.71 -2.30
C GLY A 58 -11.29 -0.89 -3.19
N PRO A 59 -11.29 -1.97 -3.97
CA PRO A 59 -10.49 -3.19 -3.86
C PRO A 59 -9.06 -3.09 -4.41
N MET A 60 -8.23 -4.01 -3.94
CA MET A 60 -6.88 -4.23 -4.44
C MET A 60 -6.85 -5.50 -5.28
N GLY A 61 -6.18 -5.46 -6.42
CA GLY A 61 -5.80 -6.63 -7.19
C GLY A 61 -4.37 -7.09 -6.90
N ALA A 62 -4.06 -8.32 -7.27
CA ALA A 62 -2.72 -8.88 -7.25
C ALA A 62 -2.50 -9.85 -8.39
N ALA A 63 -1.28 -9.92 -8.90
CA ALA A 63 -0.85 -10.84 -9.95
C ALA A 63 0.60 -11.27 -9.72
N ARG A 64 0.92 -12.51 -10.06
CA ARG A 64 2.30 -12.97 -10.20
C ARG A 64 2.66 -12.95 -11.68
N VAL A 65 3.83 -12.45 -12.02
CA VAL A 65 4.31 -12.35 -13.40
C VAL A 65 5.63 -13.08 -13.51
N GLY A 66 5.68 -14.05 -14.41
CA GLY A 66 6.90 -14.69 -14.90
C GLY A 66 7.35 -14.09 -16.22
N PHE A 67 8.61 -14.38 -16.62
CA PHE A 67 9.14 -14.09 -17.94
C PHE A 67 9.84 -15.32 -18.50
N ILE A 68 9.23 -15.97 -19.49
CA ILE A 68 9.62 -17.28 -20.03
C ILE A 68 9.62 -17.17 -21.54
N ASP A 69 10.67 -17.65 -22.19
CA ASP A 69 10.82 -17.66 -23.66
C ASP A 69 10.55 -16.31 -24.35
N GLY A 70 10.83 -15.21 -23.64
CA GLY A 70 10.64 -13.86 -24.16
C GLY A 70 9.23 -13.27 -23.95
N GLU A 71 8.35 -13.97 -23.26
CA GLU A 71 6.95 -13.54 -23.01
C GLU A 71 6.64 -13.43 -21.52
N TYR A 72 5.72 -12.53 -21.16
CA TYR A 72 5.18 -12.45 -19.81
C TYR A 72 4.12 -13.53 -19.59
N VAL A 73 4.19 -14.22 -18.46
CA VAL A 73 3.26 -15.28 -18.07
C VAL A 73 2.54 -14.86 -16.78
N LEU A 74 1.21 -14.86 -16.82
CA LEU A 74 0.38 -14.51 -15.67
C LEU A 74 0.22 -15.73 -14.75
N ASN A 75 0.48 -15.52 -13.47
CA ASN A 75 0.33 -16.52 -12.41
C ASN A 75 0.96 -17.89 -12.77
N PRO A 76 2.27 -17.90 -13.12
CA PRO A 76 2.94 -19.13 -13.51
C PRO A 76 2.91 -20.18 -12.38
N SER A 77 2.86 -21.45 -12.78
CA SER A 77 3.02 -22.61 -11.91
C SER A 77 4.44 -22.67 -11.31
N PHE A 78 4.66 -23.48 -10.27
CA PHE A 78 6.00 -23.71 -9.73
C PHE A 78 6.98 -24.24 -10.80
N GLU A 79 6.53 -25.16 -11.66
CA GLU A 79 7.35 -25.72 -12.74
C GLU A 79 7.75 -24.65 -13.77
N GLU A 80 6.83 -23.75 -14.11
CA GLU A 80 7.11 -22.61 -15.00
C GLU A 80 8.05 -21.60 -14.36
N LEU A 81 7.91 -21.36 -13.06
CA LEU A 81 8.80 -20.45 -12.32
C LEU A 81 10.25 -20.94 -12.29
N ASP A 82 10.49 -22.25 -12.20
CA ASP A 82 11.84 -22.81 -12.24
C ASP A 82 12.60 -22.44 -13.53
N ASN A 83 11.86 -22.28 -14.64
CA ASN A 83 12.38 -21.89 -15.95
C ASN A 83 12.26 -20.39 -16.23
N SER A 84 11.68 -19.62 -15.34
CA SER A 84 11.46 -18.18 -15.51
C SER A 84 12.71 -17.34 -15.21
N TYR A 85 12.87 -16.26 -15.94
CA TYR A 85 13.85 -15.21 -15.66
C TYR A 85 13.33 -14.17 -14.66
N LEU A 86 12.05 -14.21 -14.34
CA LEU A 86 11.37 -13.29 -13.44
C LEU A 86 10.38 -14.06 -12.56
N ASP A 87 10.38 -13.77 -11.28
CA ASP A 87 9.29 -14.03 -10.35
C ASP A 87 8.91 -12.69 -9.71
N MET A 88 7.81 -12.10 -10.15
CA MET A 88 7.37 -10.79 -9.71
C MET A 88 5.93 -10.84 -9.20
N VAL A 89 5.68 -10.32 -8.02
CA VAL A 89 4.34 -10.05 -7.49
C VAL A 89 4.05 -8.56 -7.60
N VAL A 90 2.96 -8.22 -8.28
CA VAL A 90 2.44 -6.87 -8.42
C VAL A 90 1.10 -6.77 -7.71
N ALA A 91 0.89 -5.73 -6.92
CA ALA A 91 -0.40 -5.45 -6.30
C ALA A 91 -0.72 -3.95 -6.40
N GLY A 92 -2.00 -3.63 -6.53
CA GLY A 92 -2.44 -2.25 -6.68
C GLY A 92 -3.96 -2.11 -6.83
N THR A 93 -4.37 -0.87 -7.00
CA THR A 93 -5.74 -0.48 -7.34
C THR A 93 -5.93 -0.43 -8.85
N ASP A 94 -7.12 -0.07 -9.32
CA ASP A 94 -7.36 0.15 -10.76
C ASP A 94 -6.48 1.28 -11.33
N GLU A 95 -6.14 2.27 -10.52
CA GLU A 95 -5.42 3.48 -10.93
C GLU A 95 -3.91 3.40 -10.74
N ALA A 96 -3.43 2.67 -9.72
CA ALA A 96 -2.04 2.71 -9.32
C ALA A 96 -1.50 1.37 -8.80
N VAL A 97 -0.20 1.15 -9.07
CA VAL A 97 0.57 0.07 -8.44
C VAL A 97 0.99 0.50 -7.04
N LEU A 98 0.68 -0.31 -6.04
CA LEU A 98 0.99 -0.05 -4.63
C LEU A 98 2.22 -0.83 -4.16
N MET A 99 2.45 -2.02 -4.71
CA MET A 99 3.54 -2.90 -4.30
C MET A 99 4.07 -3.69 -5.47
N VAL A 100 5.40 -3.79 -5.52
CA VAL A 100 6.14 -4.74 -6.35
C VAL A 100 7.13 -5.47 -5.45
N GLU A 101 7.20 -6.78 -5.61
CA GLU A 101 8.22 -7.64 -4.99
C GLU A 101 8.73 -8.59 -6.08
N SER A 102 10.05 -8.65 -6.33
CA SER A 102 10.56 -9.44 -7.45
C SER A 102 11.93 -10.04 -7.20
N GLU A 103 12.15 -11.21 -7.81
CA GLU A 103 13.43 -11.81 -8.07
C GLU A 103 13.64 -11.92 -9.58
N ALA A 104 14.76 -11.42 -10.12
CA ALA A 104 15.04 -11.41 -11.55
C ALA A 104 16.46 -11.87 -11.85
N LYS A 105 16.63 -12.58 -12.97
CA LYS A 105 17.93 -13.03 -13.49
C LYS A 105 18.43 -12.00 -14.52
N GLU A 106 18.94 -10.84 -14.03
CA GLU A 106 19.58 -9.79 -14.83
C GLU A 106 18.75 -9.26 -16.01
N LEU A 107 17.43 -9.08 -15.83
CA LEU A 107 16.55 -8.44 -16.81
C LEU A 107 16.83 -6.94 -16.89
N ASN A 108 16.70 -6.36 -18.07
CA ASN A 108 16.82 -4.92 -18.24
C ASN A 108 15.59 -4.16 -17.72
N GLU A 109 15.71 -2.86 -17.55
CA GLU A 109 14.67 -1.99 -16.97
C GLU A 109 13.37 -2.00 -17.80
N ASP A 110 13.45 -2.04 -19.13
CA ASP A 110 12.27 -2.04 -20.00
C ASP A 110 11.42 -3.31 -19.80
N LEU A 111 12.09 -4.47 -19.67
CA LEU A 111 11.41 -5.74 -19.39
C LEU A 111 10.81 -5.75 -17.98
N MET A 112 11.52 -5.20 -17.00
CA MET A 112 11.00 -5.10 -15.63
C MET A 112 9.77 -4.17 -15.56
N LEU A 113 9.82 -3.02 -16.22
CA LEU A 113 8.68 -2.10 -16.30
C LEU A 113 7.51 -2.72 -17.06
N GLY A 114 7.78 -3.40 -18.17
CA GLY A 114 6.78 -4.13 -18.93
C GLY A 114 6.05 -5.19 -18.10
N ALA A 115 6.77 -5.92 -17.24
CA ALA A 115 6.20 -6.90 -16.33
C ALA A 115 5.25 -6.26 -15.29
N VAL A 116 5.64 -5.11 -14.73
CA VAL A 116 4.78 -4.35 -13.81
C VAL A 116 3.49 -3.93 -14.50
N LEU A 117 3.60 -3.35 -15.70
CA LEU A 117 2.43 -2.92 -16.48
C LEU A 117 1.52 -4.08 -16.87
N PHE A 118 2.11 -5.21 -17.28
CA PHE A 118 1.37 -6.43 -17.59
C PHE A 118 0.59 -6.93 -16.37
N GLY A 119 1.25 -7.09 -15.21
CA GLY A 119 0.61 -7.53 -13.97
C GLY A 119 -0.51 -6.57 -13.52
N HIS A 120 -0.28 -5.25 -13.62
CA HIS A 120 -1.27 -4.23 -13.30
C HIS A 120 -2.50 -4.32 -14.22
N GLN A 121 -2.31 -4.52 -15.51
CA GLN A 121 -3.40 -4.67 -16.46
C GLN A 121 -4.24 -5.94 -16.18
N GLU A 122 -3.57 -7.06 -15.95
CA GLU A 122 -4.24 -8.35 -15.74
C GLU A 122 -5.03 -8.42 -14.42
N MET A 123 -4.56 -7.77 -13.34
CA MET A 123 -5.29 -7.78 -12.06
C MET A 123 -6.57 -6.95 -12.07
N LYS A 124 -6.83 -6.12 -13.07
CA LYS A 124 -8.07 -5.33 -13.19
C LYS A 124 -9.32 -6.20 -13.25
N ALA A 125 -9.22 -7.39 -13.82
CA ALA A 125 -10.32 -8.35 -13.81
C ALA A 125 -10.74 -8.74 -12.38
N VAL A 126 -9.77 -8.91 -11.48
CA VAL A 126 -10.01 -9.20 -10.06
C VAL A 126 -10.66 -8.01 -9.35
N ILE A 127 -10.16 -6.80 -9.60
CA ILE A 127 -10.71 -5.57 -9.03
C ILE A 127 -12.19 -5.42 -9.41
N ASN A 128 -12.51 -5.62 -10.69
CA ASN A 128 -13.88 -5.59 -11.17
C ASN A 128 -14.76 -6.64 -10.48
N ALA A 129 -14.27 -7.87 -10.32
CA ALA A 129 -15.00 -8.93 -9.63
C ALA A 129 -15.24 -8.59 -8.14
N CYS A 130 -14.29 -7.98 -7.45
CA CYS A 130 -14.44 -7.51 -6.07
C CYS A 130 -15.49 -6.39 -5.97
N ASN A 131 -15.53 -5.46 -6.92
CA ASN A 131 -16.54 -4.41 -6.98
C ASN A 131 -17.94 -4.99 -7.23
N GLU A 132 -18.07 -5.96 -8.12
CA GLU A 132 -19.34 -6.67 -8.30
C GLU A 132 -19.79 -7.40 -7.03
N LEU A 133 -18.85 -8.03 -6.32
CA LEU A 133 -19.12 -8.69 -5.04
C LEU A 133 -19.58 -7.69 -3.99
N LYS A 134 -18.94 -6.52 -3.88
CA LYS A 134 -19.35 -5.42 -3.00
C LYS A 134 -20.80 -5.01 -3.28
N ASN A 135 -21.16 -4.86 -4.54
CA ASN A 135 -22.53 -4.48 -4.94
C ASN A 135 -23.59 -5.54 -4.57
N LYS A 136 -23.20 -6.83 -4.51
CA LYS A 136 -24.12 -7.94 -4.21
C LYS A 136 -24.19 -8.30 -2.72
N ALA A 137 -23.10 -8.14 -1.99
CA ALA A 137 -22.93 -8.67 -0.64
C ALA A 137 -22.18 -7.73 0.32
N GLY A 138 -21.88 -6.50 -0.08
CA GLY A 138 -21.24 -5.52 0.78
C GLY A 138 -22.10 -5.17 1.98
N LYS A 139 -21.46 -4.98 3.14
CA LYS A 139 -22.08 -4.43 4.35
C LYS A 139 -22.15 -2.91 4.23
N GLU A 140 -22.97 -2.31 5.08
CA GLU A 140 -23.01 -0.87 5.26
C GLU A 140 -21.62 -0.34 5.68
N GLU A 141 -21.21 0.75 5.04
CA GLU A 141 -19.91 1.36 5.31
C GLU A 141 -19.89 2.04 6.68
N TRP A 142 -18.78 1.86 7.40
CA TRP A 142 -18.57 2.53 8.66
C TRP A 142 -18.36 4.03 8.42
N VAL A 143 -19.10 4.82 9.18
CA VAL A 143 -18.87 6.27 9.19
C VAL A 143 -17.70 6.55 10.12
N ILE A 144 -16.67 7.20 9.59
CA ILE A 144 -15.56 7.71 10.40
C ILE A 144 -15.82 9.19 10.60
N GLU A 145 -15.91 9.60 11.87
CA GLU A 145 -15.93 11.02 12.18
C GLU A 145 -14.53 11.59 11.91
N GLU A 146 -14.47 12.60 11.06
CA GLU A 146 -13.25 13.38 10.88
C GLU A 146 -12.97 14.14 12.17
N ASP A 147 -11.75 14.03 12.67
CA ASP A 147 -11.32 14.79 13.83
C ASP A 147 -10.93 16.21 13.37
N GLU A 148 -11.84 17.16 13.59
CA GLU A 148 -11.64 18.56 13.20
C GLU A 148 -10.32 19.14 13.77
N ASN A 149 -9.86 18.66 14.93
CA ASN A 149 -8.59 19.11 15.52
C ASN A 149 -7.40 18.72 14.66
N VAL A 150 -7.37 17.51 14.09
CA VAL A 150 -6.28 17.05 13.21
C VAL A 150 -6.21 17.92 11.95
N THR A 151 -7.36 18.20 11.34
CA THR A 151 -7.44 19.05 10.15
C THR A 151 -6.95 20.48 10.46
N ASN A 152 -7.29 21.00 11.63
CA ASN A 152 -6.83 22.32 12.09
C ASN A 152 -5.32 22.33 12.34
N TYR A 153 -4.76 21.30 12.99
CA TYR A 153 -3.31 21.18 13.23
C TYR A 153 -2.54 21.10 11.92
N TYR A 154 -3.01 20.30 10.96
CA TYR A 154 -2.37 20.23 9.64
C TYR A 154 -2.30 21.59 8.97
N SER A 155 -3.43 22.31 8.91
CA SER A 155 -3.51 23.64 8.29
C SER A 155 -2.62 24.66 9.01
N ASP A 156 -2.53 24.60 10.32
CA ASP A 156 -1.73 25.52 11.12
C ASP A 156 -0.23 25.24 10.96
N VAL A 157 0.19 23.98 11.02
CA VAL A 157 1.58 23.56 10.76
C VAL A 157 1.99 23.88 9.32
N GLU A 158 1.15 23.59 8.33
CA GLU A 158 1.40 23.95 6.94
C GLU A 158 1.61 25.46 6.80
N SER A 159 0.72 26.26 7.37
CA SER A 159 0.79 27.72 7.24
C SER A 159 2.06 28.34 7.86
N LYS A 160 2.57 27.75 8.95
CA LYS A 160 3.72 28.26 9.69
C LYS A 160 5.06 27.76 9.19
N TYR A 161 5.13 26.49 8.76
CA TYR A 161 6.39 25.79 8.53
C TYR A 161 6.63 25.30 7.10
N LYS A 162 5.65 25.44 6.19
CA LYS A 162 5.74 24.95 4.80
C LYS A 162 7.01 25.39 4.08
N ASP A 163 7.36 26.68 4.21
CA ASP A 163 8.50 27.26 3.50
C ASP A 163 9.82 26.67 4.04
N GLU A 164 9.96 26.58 5.38
CA GLU A 164 11.15 26.00 6.02
C GLU A 164 11.28 24.49 5.69
N ILE A 165 10.17 23.75 5.69
CA ILE A 165 10.15 22.33 5.32
C ILE A 165 10.57 22.17 3.85
N THR A 166 10.00 23.00 2.97
CA THR A 166 10.34 22.96 1.54
C THR A 166 11.82 23.26 1.31
N GLU A 167 12.38 24.27 2.00
CA GLU A 167 13.81 24.59 1.92
C GLU A 167 14.67 23.42 2.42
N ALA A 168 14.31 22.81 3.56
CA ALA A 168 15.03 21.63 4.08
C ALA A 168 15.08 20.48 3.08
N PHE A 169 14.00 20.22 2.33
CA PHE A 169 13.98 19.18 1.30
C PHE A 169 14.84 19.50 0.07
N THR A 170 15.29 20.73 -0.16
CA THR A 170 16.25 21.07 -1.22
C THR A 170 17.69 20.65 -0.87
N ILE A 171 17.98 20.35 0.38
CA ILE A 171 19.32 19.95 0.83
C ILE A 171 19.64 18.55 0.29
N SER A 172 20.65 18.45 -0.57
CA SER A 172 21.04 17.21 -1.22
C SER A 172 21.65 16.19 -0.26
N ASN A 173 22.45 16.64 0.71
CA ASN A 173 23.05 15.76 1.70
C ASN A 173 21.99 15.27 2.69
N LYS A 174 21.87 13.94 2.82
CA LYS A 174 20.86 13.33 3.71
C LYS A 174 21.03 13.69 5.19
N SER A 175 22.28 13.76 5.67
CA SER A 175 22.56 14.08 7.08
C SER A 175 22.13 15.49 7.42
N ASP A 176 22.55 16.45 6.58
CA ASP A 176 22.27 17.87 6.78
C ASP A 176 20.77 18.17 6.65
N ARG A 177 20.10 17.50 5.70
CA ARG A 177 18.64 17.56 5.55
C ARG A 177 17.93 17.06 6.79
N ASN A 178 18.34 15.90 7.33
CA ASN A 178 17.72 15.34 8.55
C ASN A 178 17.94 16.25 9.76
N GLU A 179 19.09 16.92 9.87
CA GLU A 179 19.37 17.89 10.94
C GLU A 179 18.49 19.14 10.81
N ALA A 180 18.31 19.65 9.60
CA ALA A 180 17.40 20.76 9.33
C ALA A 180 15.96 20.41 9.69
N LEU A 181 15.46 19.24 9.25
CA LEU A 181 14.12 18.75 9.60
C LEU A 181 13.95 18.53 11.11
N ALA A 182 14.97 18.00 11.80
CA ALA A 182 14.93 17.84 13.26
C ALA A 182 14.85 19.19 13.98
N THR A 183 15.51 20.23 13.45
CA THR A 183 15.44 21.58 13.98
C THR A 183 14.05 22.18 13.84
N ILE A 184 13.40 21.99 12.68
CA ILE A 184 12.02 22.44 12.46
C ILE A 184 11.07 21.70 13.40
N LYS A 185 11.23 20.38 13.53
CA LYS A 185 10.44 19.58 14.46
C LYS A 185 10.56 20.05 15.91
N ALA A 186 11.76 20.45 16.34
CA ALA A 186 11.98 20.99 17.67
C ALA A 186 11.26 22.34 17.89
N LYS A 187 11.21 23.21 16.86
CA LYS A 187 10.42 24.45 16.90
C LYS A 187 8.92 24.16 17.04
N ILE A 188 8.41 23.19 16.30
CA ILE A 188 7.00 22.77 16.41
C ILE A 188 6.70 22.30 17.83
N VAL A 189 7.56 21.46 18.41
CA VAL A 189 7.39 21.01 19.81
C VAL A 189 7.37 22.19 20.80
N GLU A 190 8.21 23.19 20.58
CA GLU A 190 8.24 24.39 21.42
C GLU A 190 6.97 25.24 21.26
N ASP A 191 6.53 25.47 20.03
CA ASP A 191 5.34 26.28 19.73
C ASP A 191 4.03 25.66 20.23
N TYR A 192 4.00 24.36 20.38
CA TYR A 192 2.84 23.60 20.87
C TYR A 192 3.09 22.97 22.25
N SER A 193 4.02 23.52 23.03
CA SER A 193 4.40 23.01 24.36
C SER A 193 3.28 23.04 25.40
N ASP A 194 2.23 23.83 25.18
CA ASP A 194 1.06 23.91 26.06
C ASP A 194 0.07 22.73 25.88
N LEU A 195 0.24 21.94 24.81
CA LEU A 195 -0.57 20.77 24.54
C LEU A 195 -0.11 19.55 25.36
N ASP A 196 -1.05 18.66 25.67
CA ASP A 196 -0.67 17.37 26.26
C ASP A 196 0.07 16.47 25.24
N GLU A 197 0.66 15.38 25.73
CA GLU A 197 1.48 14.48 24.91
C GLU A 197 0.69 13.86 23.74
N PHE A 198 -0.60 13.60 23.93
CA PHE A 198 -1.45 13.01 22.92
C PHE A 198 -1.74 14.03 21.80
N GLU A 199 -2.15 15.24 22.14
CA GLU A 199 -2.40 16.31 21.15
C GLU A 199 -1.12 16.75 20.45
N LEU A 200 0.00 16.85 21.17
CA LEU A 200 1.30 17.11 20.56
C LEU A 200 1.70 16.02 19.54
N GLY A 201 1.41 14.76 19.86
CA GLY A 201 1.59 13.66 18.91
C GLY A 201 0.79 13.83 17.61
N ARG A 202 -0.40 14.38 17.69
CA ARG A 202 -1.25 14.71 16.52
C ARG A 202 -0.67 15.85 15.69
N VAL A 203 -0.20 16.90 16.33
CA VAL A 203 0.51 18.00 15.64
C VAL A 203 1.73 17.45 14.90
N LEU A 204 2.54 16.63 15.55
CA LEU A 204 3.73 16.05 14.95
C LEU A 204 3.44 15.04 13.84
N SER A 205 2.24 14.46 13.78
CA SER A 205 1.82 13.63 12.66
C SER A 205 1.48 14.43 11.40
N SER A 206 1.26 15.75 11.56
CA SER A 206 1.01 16.68 10.45
C SER A 206 2.30 17.23 9.80
N PHE A 207 3.47 17.01 10.46
CA PHE A 207 4.81 17.38 9.98
C PHE A 207 5.39 16.33 9.05
#